data_52496e9eb5b0d088540c6005fa01f5cd
#
_entry.id   52496e9eb5b0d088540c6005fa01f5cd
#
_cell.length_a   1.000
_cell.length_b   1.000
_cell.length_c   1.000
_cell.angle_alpha   90.00
_cell.angle_beta   90.00
_cell.angle_gamma   90.00
#
_symmetry.space_group_name_H-M   'P 1'
#
loop_
_entity.id
_entity.type
_entity.pdbx_description
1 polymer ?
#
loop_
_entity_poly.entity_id
_entity_poly.type
_entity_poly.pdbx_seq_one_letter_code
_entity_poly.pdbx_strand_id
1 'polypeptide(L)'
;MATLEIRALSVGYGPVRALRDISVDVPDGAITAVLGGNGAGKTTLLRAVSRTLGFHRGTGTGTIRFDGRPLEGLRPAQVVAAGVVQVPEGRQVFARMTVADNLRAGALGARGGRKRTSAALARVHELFPVLSDRAHQRAGLLSGGEQQMLAMGRALMAGPRLLLLDEPSLGLAPLMAARIAETVQEINASGTSVMLVEQNAAIALRLASTAYVLDVGEVALHGPADELAASDEVRRRYLGVVDEEAAADAVVASRNRRTLSRWSA
;
A
#
# COMPACT_ATOMS: atom_id res chain seq x y z
N MET A 1 15.61 1.31 15.75
CA MET A 1 16.26 0.67 14.57
C MET A 1 15.18 0.49 13.51
N ALA A 2 15.47 0.59 12.23
CA ALA A 2 14.47 0.40 11.18
C ALA A 2 14.10 -1.08 11.05
N THR A 3 12.80 -1.39 10.99
CA THR A 3 12.31 -2.75 10.75
C THR A 3 12.62 -3.20 9.32
N LEU A 4 12.47 -2.30 8.33
CA LEU A 4 12.81 -2.54 6.94
C LEU A 4 13.78 -1.45 6.45
N GLU A 5 14.86 -1.87 5.84
CA GLU A 5 15.84 -1.00 5.20
C GLU A 5 16.00 -1.40 3.74
N ILE A 6 15.83 -0.44 2.84
CA ILE A 6 16.04 -0.58 1.41
C ILE A 6 17.13 0.40 1.01
N ARG A 7 18.16 -0.07 0.29
CA ARG A 7 19.28 0.77 -0.16
C ARG A 7 19.60 0.52 -1.62
N ALA A 8 19.67 1.61 -2.39
CA ALA A 8 20.08 1.62 -3.77
C ALA A 8 19.32 0.61 -4.65
N LEU A 9 18.02 0.40 -4.36
CA LEU A 9 17.20 -0.58 -5.06
C LEU A 9 16.88 -0.10 -6.47
N SER A 10 17.33 -0.86 -7.47
CA SER A 10 16.95 -0.66 -8.87
C SER A 10 16.30 -1.91 -9.41
N VAL A 11 15.15 -1.74 -10.10
CA VAL A 11 14.34 -2.86 -10.62
C VAL A 11 13.97 -2.60 -12.07
N GLY A 12 14.07 -3.66 -12.89
CA GLY A 12 13.68 -3.64 -14.30
C GLY A 12 12.80 -4.82 -14.70
N TYR A 13 11.98 -4.59 -15.72
CA TYR A 13 11.17 -5.58 -16.43
C TYR A 13 11.56 -5.55 -17.91
N GLY A 14 12.48 -6.43 -18.31
CA GLY A 14 13.11 -6.35 -19.64
C GLY A 14 13.80 -4.99 -19.85
N PRO A 15 13.44 -4.22 -20.90
CA PRO A 15 14.06 -2.92 -21.17
C PRO A 15 13.54 -1.78 -20.26
N VAL A 16 12.44 -2.00 -19.51
CA VAL A 16 11.80 -0.96 -18.69
C VAL A 16 12.45 -0.93 -17.32
N ARG A 17 13.06 0.20 -16.94
CA ARG A 17 13.51 0.47 -15.57
C ARG A 17 12.36 1.05 -14.76
N ALA A 18 11.82 0.25 -13.87
CA ALA A 18 10.67 0.62 -13.04
C ALA A 18 11.07 1.30 -11.73
N LEU A 19 12.27 1.00 -11.19
CA LEU A 19 12.84 1.70 -10.03
C LEU A 19 14.32 1.98 -10.29
N ARG A 20 14.80 3.13 -9.77
CA ARG A 20 16.17 3.62 -9.92
C ARG A 20 16.66 4.13 -8.58
N ASP A 21 17.66 3.47 -8.02
CA ASP A 21 18.39 3.87 -6.81
C ASP A 21 17.49 4.23 -5.61
N ILE A 22 16.43 3.46 -5.39
CA ILE A 22 15.45 3.71 -4.32
C ILE A 22 16.04 3.33 -2.96
N SER A 23 16.00 4.29 -2.02
CA SER A 23 16.32 4.05 -0.61
C SER A 23 15.15 4.46 0.26
N VAL A 24 14.64 3.52 1.08
CA VAL A 24 13.44 3.69 1.94
C VAL A 24 13.66 2.98 3.26
N ASP A 25 13.25 3.61 4.34
CA ASP A 25 13.25 3.06 5.69
C ASP A 25 11.82 2.96 6.24
N VAL A 26 11.53 1.85 6.90
CA VAL A 26 10.31 1.67 7.70
C VAL A 26 10.72 1.41 9.14
N PRO A 27 10.62 2.41 10.02
CA PRO A 27 10.95 2.25 11.44
C PRO A 27 10.04 1.22 12.14
N ASP A 28 10.55 0.63 13.20
CA ASP A 28 9.78 -0.31 14.04
C ASP A 28 8.55 0.38 14.64
N GLY A 29 7.40 -0.26 14.54
CA GLY A 29 6.13 0.27 15.04
C GLY A 29 5.57 1.49 14.27
N ALA A 30 6.18 1.91 13.16
CA ALA A 30 5.73 3.06 12.39
C ALA A 30 4.82 2.67 11.21
N ILE A 31 4.04 3.66 10.75
CA ILE A 31 3.43 3.64 9.41
C ILE A 31 4.29 4.53 8.51
N THR A 32 4.86 3.94 7.47
CA THR A 32 5.57 4.67 6.41
C THR A 32 4.76 4.64 5.13
N ALA A 33 4.43 5.80 4.57
CA ALA A 33 3.71 5.91 3.31
C ALA A 33 4.67 5.99 2.11
N VAL A 34 4.25 5.39 1.00
CA VAL A 34 4.87 5.58 -0.31
C VAL A 34 3.80 6.05 -1.28
N LEU A 35 3.92 7.30 -1.68
CA LEU A 35 3.01 8.02 -2.54
C LEU A 35 3.53 8.04 -3.98
N GLY A 36 2.64 8.24 -4.93
CA GLY A 36 3.00 8.45 -6.34
C GLY A 36 1.84 8.13 -7.27
N GLY A 37 1.93 8.65 -8.48
CA GLY A 37 0.95 8.36 -9.55
C GLY A 37 1.00 6.92 -10.04
N ASN A 38 0.10 6.58 -10.96
CA ASN A 38 0.13 5.29 -11.64
C ASN A 38 1.43 5.16 -12.46
N GLY A 39 2.09 4.00 -12.35
CA GLY A 39 3.37 3.77 -13.00
C GLY A 39 4.60 4.34 -12.28
N ALA A 40 4.46 5.02 -11.13
CA ALA A 40 5.58 5.55 -10.36
C ALA A 40 6.52 4.46 -9.77
N GLY A 41 6.12 3.19 -9.79
CA GLY A 41 6.95 2.09 -9.28
C GLY A 41 6.51 1.52 -7.92
N LYS A 42 5.44 2.02 -7.33
CA LYS A 42 4.95 1.64 -5.98
C LYS A 42 4.77 0.13 -5.78
N THR A 43 3.96 -0.51 -6.62
CA THR A 43 3.75 -1.97 -6.59
C THR A 43 5.04 -2.74 -6.86
N THR A 44 5.94 -2.21 -7.70
CA THR A 44 7.25 -2.80 -7.97
C THR A 44 8.12 -2.81 -6.72
N LEU A 45 8.09 -1.75 -5.92
CA LEU A 45 8.80 -1.67 -4.64
C LEU A 45 8.28 -2.76 -3.67
N LEU A 46 6.97 -2.91 -3.53
CA LEU A 46 6.38 -3.97 -2.69
C LEU A 46 6.72 -5.38 -3.20
N ARG A 47 6.73 -5.60 -4.53
CA ARG A 47 7.15 -6.88 -5.13
C ARG A 47 8.62 -7.19 -4.86
N ALA A 48 9.49 -6.17 -4.81
CA ALA A 48 10.89 -6.36 -4.45
C ALA A 48 11.02 -6.82 -3.00
N VAL A 49 10.34 -6.15 -2.07
CA VAL A 49 10.36 -6.50 -0.63
C VAL A 49 9.77 -7.88 -0.38
N SER A 50 8.61 -8.20 -0.97
CA SER A 50 7.94 -9.52 -0.83
C SER A 50 8.62 -10.65 -1.63
N ARG A 51 9.67 -10.33 -2.41
CA ARG A 51 10.42 -11.27 -3.27
C ARG A 51 9.57 -11.92 -4.36
N THR A 52 8.54 -11.22 -4.83
CA THR A 52 7.63 -11.71 -5.90
C THR A 52 7.97 -11.18 -7.29
N LEU A 53 9.03 -10.38 -7.44
CA LEU A 53 9.48 -9.84 -8.75
C LEU A 53 9.64 -10.92 -9.82
N GLY A 54 10.21 -12.08 -9.46
CA GLY A 54 10.45 -13.18 -10.40
C GLY A 54 9.18 -13.74 -11.05
N PHE A 55 8.04 -13.70 -10.35
CA PHE A 55 6.73 -14.10 -10.93
C PHE A 55 6.27 -13.17 -12.06
N HIS A 56 6.81 -11.96 -12.10
CA HIS A 56 6.52 -10.94 -13.09
C HIS A 56 7.69 -10.70 -14.06
N ARG A 57 8.68 -11.61 -14.10
CA ARG A 57 9.91 -11.49 -14.92
C ARG A 57 10.72 -10.22 -14.59
N GLY A 58 10.62 -9.71 -13.37
CA GLY A 58 11.40 -8.58 -12.87
C GLY A 58 12.72 -9.03 -12.29
N THR A 59 13.74 -8.20 -12.46
CA THR A 59 15.07 -8.34 -11.86
C THR A 59 15.43 -7.07 -11.09
N GLY A 60 16.22 -7.19 -10.04
CA GLY A 60 16.62 -6.02 -9.25
C GLY A 60 18.01 -6.17 -8.66
N THR A 61 18.63 -5.03 -8.37
CA THR A 61 19.89 -4.85 -7.64
C THR A 61 19.67 -3.94 -6.44
N GLY A 62 20.63 -3.84 -5.54
CA GLY A 62 20.50 -3.12 -4.27
C GLY A 62 20.29 -4.08 -3.11
N THR A 63 20.04 -3.58 -1.92
CA THR A 63 19.88 -4.40 -0.72
C THR A 63 18.55 -4.11 -0.02
N ILE A 64 17.92 -5.17 0.49
CA ILE A 64 16.69 -5.10 1.29
C ILE A 64 16.92 -5.91 2.56
N ARG A 65 16.86 -5.26 3.71
CA ARG A 65 17.05 -5.89 5.02
C ARG A 65 15.79 -5.74 5.86
N PHE A 66 15.41 -6.80 6.53
CA PHE A 66 14.37 -6.81 7.54
C PHE A 66 14.97 -7.24 8.88
N ASP A 67 14.91 -6.36 9.90
CA ASP A 67 15.61 -6.52 11.17
C ASP A 67 17.11 -6.84 11.01
N GLY A 68 17.78 -6.12 10.13
CA GLY A 68 19.17 -6.32 9.80
C GLY A 68 19.51 -7.59 9.01
N ARG A 69 18.52 -8.46 8.72
CA ARG A 69 18.70 -9.70 7.95
C ARG A 69 18.39 -9.45 6.48
N PRO A 70 19.24 -9.87 5.55
CA PRO A 70 18.97 -9.70 4.13
C PRO A 70 17.77 -10.55 3.70
N LEU A 71 16.93 -9.97 2.83
CA LEU A 71 15.83 -10.68 2.18
C LEU A 71 16.23 -11.24 0.82
N GLU A 72 17.39 -10.86 0.30
CA GLU A 72 17.93 -11.39 -0.97
C GLU A 72 18.13 -12.91 -0.84
N GLY A 73 17.80 -13.63 -1.92
CA GLY A 73 17.89 -15.09 -1.96
C GLY A 73 16.75 -15.83 -1.24
N LEU A 74 15.90 -15.14 -0.47
CA LEU A 74 14.73 -15.78 0.13
C LEU A 74 13.63 -16.02 -0.91
N ARG A 75 12.90 -17.11 -0.75
CA ARG A 75 11.65 -17.36 -1.46
C ARG A 75 10.51 -16.58 -0.76
N PRO A 76 9.41 -16.21 -1.47
CA PRO A 76 8.29 -15.48 -0.89
C PRO A 76 7.74 -16.09 0.41
N ALA A 77 7.61 -17.41 0.47
CA ALA A 77 7.17 -18.09 1.69
C ALA A 77 8.12 -17.90 2.89
N GLN A 78 9.42 -17.75 2.64
CA GLN A 78 10.42 -17.48 3.70
C GLN A 78 10.34 -16.03 4.17
N VAL A 79 10.01 -15.09 3.28
CA VAL A 79 9.74 -13.68 3.63
C VAL A 79 8.50 -13.57 4.53
N VAL A 80 7.41 -14.27 4.17
CA VAL A 80 6.23 -14.38 5.05
C VAL A 80 6.60 -14.99 6.40
N ALA A 81 7.37 -16.07 6.41
CA ALA A 81 7.82 -16.71 7.64
C ALA A 81 8.77 -15.82 8.48
N ALA A 82 9.44 -14.84 7.88
CA ALA A 82 10.23 -13.82 8.60
C ALA A 82 9.34 -12.72 9.21
N GLY A 83 8.06 -12.64 8.83
CA GLY A 83 7.10 -11.68 9.35
C GLY A 83 6.77 -10.53 8.41
N VAL A 84 7.20 -10.56 7.15
CA VAL A 84 6.84 -9.56 6.14
C VAL A 84 5.70 -10.11 5.28
N VAL A 85 4.53 -9.50 5.34
CA VAL A 85 3.32 -9.98 4.65
C VAL A 85 2.74 -8.87 3.79
N GLN A 86 2.39 -9.20 2.55
CA GLN A 86 1.79 -8.26 1.61
C GLN A 86 0.29 -8.50 1.42
N VAL A 87 -0.48 -7.43 1.41
CA VAL A 87 -1.83 -7.35 0.84
C VAL A 87 -1.68 -6.70 -0.53
N PRO A 88 -1.79 -7.46 -1.62
CA PRO A 88 -1.64 -6.92 -2.97
C PRO A 88 -2.85 -6.11 -3.40
N GLU A 89 -2.65 -5.22 -4.38
CA GLU A 89 -3.71 -4.51 -5.07
C GLU A 89 -4.77 -5.47 -5.65
N GLY A 90 -6.02 -5.02 -5.75
CA GLY A 90 -7.12 -5.79 -6.34
C GLY A 90 -7.67 -6.88 -5.42
N ARG A 91 -7.41 -6.79 -4.09
CA ARG A 91 -7.98 -7.65 -3.03
C ARG A 91 -7.52 -9.10 -3.11
N GLN A 92 -7.49 -9.71 -4.28
CA GLN A 92 -7.04 -11.07 -4.62
C GLN A 92 -7.52 -12.16 -3.62
N VAL A 93 -8.81 -12.10 -3.27
CA VAL A 93 -9.44 -13.13 -2.45
C VAL A 93 -9.69 -14.41 -3.27
N PHE A 94 -9.68 -15.56 -2.62
CA PHE A 94 -10.07 -16.81 -3.25
C PHE A 94 -11.60 -16.87 -3.38
N ALA A 95 -12.15 -16.35 -4.47
CA ALA A 95 -13.58 -16.06 -4.64
C ALA A 95 -14.49 -17.29 -4.47
N ARG A 96 -14.00 -18.50 -4.81
CA ARG A 96 -14.75 -19.77 -4.70
C ARG A 96 -14.69 -20.39 -3.31
N MET A 97 -13.76 -19.96 -2.46
CA MET A 97 -13.62 -20.43 -1.08
C MET A 97 -14.51 -19.59 -0.15
N THR A 98 -14.84 -20.15 1.00
CA THR A 98 -15.53 -19.40 2.06
C THR A 98 -14.62 -18.34 2.68
N VAL A 99 -15.21 -17.38 3.42
CA VAL A 99 -14.45 -16.42 4.23
C VAL A 99 -13.53 -17.16 5.20
N ALA A 100 -14.07 -18.13 5.94
CA ALA A 100 -13.28 -18.94 6.88
C ALA A 100 -12.11 -19.65 6.21
N ASP A 101 -12.29 -20.21 5.01
CA ASP A 101 -11.23 -20.92 4.30
C ASP A 101 -10.17 -19.95 3.77
N ASN A 102 -10.56 -18.74 3.31
CA ASN A 102 -9.62 -17.68 2.97
C ASN A 102 -8.73 -17.30 4.17
N LEU A 103 -9.33 -17.13 5.36
CA LEU A 103 -8.58 -16.80 6.58
C LEU A 103 -7.65 -17.97 6.96
N ARG A 104 -8.12 -19.23 6.91
CA ARG A 104 -7.27 -20.41 7.16
C ARG A 104 -6.09 -20.47 6.20
N ALA A 105 -6.29 -20.15 4.92
CA ALA A 105 -5.20 -20.12 3.94
C ALA A 105 -4.11 -19.10 4.33
N GLY A 106 -4.46 -17.96 4.91
CA GLY A 106 -3.51 -16.98 5.44
C GLY A 106 -2.62 -17.53 6.56
N ALA A 107 -3.12 -18.48 7.34
CA ALA A 107 -2.37 -19.09 8.42
C ALA A 107 -1.34 -20.15 7.97
N LEU A 108 -1.36 -20.62 6.72
CA LEU A 108 -0.45 -21.68 6.22
C LEU A 108 1.03 -21.27 6.28
N GLY A 109 1.35 -19.97 6.19
CA GLY A 109 2.70 -19.45 6.35
C GLY A 109 3.09 -19.09 7.78
N ALA A 110 2.16 -19.15 8.73
CA ALA A 110 2.36 -18.71 10.10
C ALA A 110 3.25 -19.67 10.89
N ARG A 111 4.19 -19.11 11.67
CA ARG A 111 4.94 -19.85 12.69
C ARG A 111 4.20 -19.76 14.02
N GLY A 112 4.13 -20.84 14.80
CA GLY A 112 3.64 -20.80 16.19
C GLY A 112 2.44 -21.68 16.53
N GLY A 113 2.02 -22.53 15.60
CA GLY A 113 1.03 -23.59 15.86
C GLY A 113 -0.39 -23.09 16.15
N ARG A 114 -1.25 -24.04 16.58
CA ARG A 114 -2.70 -23.84 16.72
C ARG A 114 -3.11 -22.68 17.64
N LYS A 115 -2.41 -22.48 18.76
CA LYS A 115 -2.71 -21.41 19.73
C LYS A 115 -2.55 -20.03 19.11
N ARG A 116 -1.47 -19.81 18.35
CA ARG A 116 -1.20 -18.52 17.67
C ARG A 116 -2.21 -18.27 16.55
N THR A 117 -2.55 -19.30 15.77
CA THR A 117 -3.58 -19.21 14.72
C THR A 117 -4.95 -18.85 15.29
N SER A 118 -5.33 -19.43 16.44
CA SER A 118 -6.59 -19.10 17.11
C SER A 118 -6.61 -17.66 17.62
N ALA A 119 -5.51 -17.18 18.20
CA ALA A 119 -5.39 -15.78 18.63
C ALA A 119 -5.44 -14.80 17.45
N ALA A 120 -4.77 -15.12 16.34
CA ALA A 120 -4.82 -14.31 15.12
C ALA A 120 -6.24 -14.24 14.55
N LEU A 121 -6.98 -15.36 14.54
CA LEU A 121 -8.37 -15.40 14.08
C LEU A 121 -9.27 -14.55 14.96
N ALA A 122 -9.14 -14.64 16.28
CA ALA A 122 -9.89 -13.80 17.22
C ALA A 122 -9.63 -12.32 16.94
N ARG A 123 -8.36 -11.94 16.78
CA ARG A 123 -7.99 -10.55 16.44
C ARG A 123 -8.55 -10.10 15.09
N VAL A 124 -8.57 -10.95 14.08
CA VAL A 124 -9.19 -10.64 12.77
C VAL A 124 -10.70 -10.40 12.93
N HIS A 125 -11.40 -11.20 13.75
CA HIS A 125 -12.84 -11.03 13.99
C HIS A 125 -13.15 -9.77 14.83
N GLU A 126 -12.24 -9.35 15.72
CA GLU A 126 -12.36 -8.06 16.44
C GLU A 126 -12.24 -6.88 15.46
N LEU A 127 -11.24 -6.90 14.57
CA LEU A 127 -11.02 -5.84 13.59
C LEU A 127 -12.11 -5.81 12.51
N PHE A 128 -12.61 -6.98 12.13
CA PHE A 128 -13.57 -7.18 11.04
C PHE A 128 -14.72 -8.10 11.45
N PRO A 129 -15.68 -7.64 12.31
CA PRO A 129 -16.78 -8.50 12.78
C PRO A 129 -17.59 -9.13 11.65
N VAL A 130 -17.78 -8.42 10.55
CA VAL A 130 -18.49 -8.90 9.36
C VAL A 130 -17.90 -10.20 8.78
N LEU A 131 -16.60 -10.46 8.97
CA LEU A 131 -15.97 -11.69 8.52
C LEU A 131 -16.35 -12.88 9.38
N SER A 132 -16.65 -12.67 10.67
CA SER A 132 -17.23 -13.69 11.55
C SER A 132 -18.65 -14.02 11.14
N ASP A 133 -19.50 -12.98 10.95
CA ASP A 133 -20.91 -13.15 10.58
C ASP A 133 -21.09 -13.87 9.25
N ARG A 134 -20.16 -13.67 8.33
CA ARG A 134 -20.16 -14.25 6.98
C ARG A 134 -19.17 -15.39 6.78
N ALA A 135 -18.71 -16.04 7.86
CA ALA A 135 -17.65 -17.06 7.82
C ALA A 135 -17.88 -18.17 6.79
N HIS A 136 -19.13 -18.60 6.59
CA HIS A 136 -19.52 -19.65 5.65
C HIS A 136 -19.90 -19.15 4.26
N GLN A 137 -19.95 -17.82 4.04
CA GLN A 137 -20.26 -17.23 2.73
C GLN A 137 -19.04 -17.36 1.79
N ARG A 138 -19.29 -17.58 0.48
CA ARG A 138 -18.22 -17.51 -0.52
C ARG A 138 -17.68 -16.10 -0.64
N ALA A 139 -16.36 -15.95 -0.64
CA ALA A 139 -15.68 -14.65 -0.67
C ALA A 139 -16.04 -13.82 -1.92
N GLY A 140 -16.34 -14.45 -3.04
CA GLY A 140 -16.77 -13.75 -4.26
C GLY A 140 -18.13 -13.06 -4.16
N LEU A 141 -18.94 -13.37 -3.14
CA LEU A 141 -20.27 -12.78 -2.91
C LEU A 141 -20.21 -11.60 -1.92
N LEU A 142 -19.04 -11.29 -1.39
CA LEU A 142 -18.81 -10.14 -0.52
C LEU A 142 -18.79 -8.84 -1.34
N SER A 143 -19.18 -7.72 -0.73
CA SER A 143 -18.97 -6.40 -1.30
C SER A 143 -17.48 -6.09 -1.45
N GLY A 144 -17.14 -5.08 -2.26
CA GLY A 144 -15.76 -4.70 -2.48
C GLY A 144 -14.99 -4.34 -1.20
N GLY A 145 -15.64 -3.64 -0.27
CA GLY A 145 -15.04 -3.30 1.02
C GLY A 145 -14.85 -4.53 1.91
N GLU A 146 -15.81 -5.45 1.94
CA GLU A 146 -15.70 -6.70 2.70
C GLU A 146 -14.62 -7.63 2.14
N GLN A 147 -14.44 -7.66 0.81
CA GLN A 147 -13.33 -8.38 0.18
C GLN A 147 -11.98 -7.77 0.57
N GLN A 148 -11.89 -6.44 0.69
CA GLN A 148 -10.68 -5.76 1.17
C GLN A 148 -10.39 -6.12 2.64
N MET A 149 -11.40 -6.10 3.50
CA MET A 149 -11.28 -6.56 4.88
C MET A 149 -10.83 -8.02 4.95
N LEU A 150 -11.37 -8.89 4.09
CA LEU A 150 -10.96 -10.30 4.01
C LEU A 150 -9.50 -10.45 3.55
N ALA A 151 -9.05 -9.66 2.58
CA ALA A 151 -7.66 -9.67 2.12
C ALA A 151 -6.69 -9.26 3.24
N MET A 152 -7.03 -8.19 3.98
CA MET A 152 -6.27 -7.76 5.15
C MET A 152 -6.32 -8.80 6.28
N GLY A 153 -7.51 -9.33 6.60
CA GLY A 153 -7.68 -10.39 7.59
C GLY A 153 -6.84 -11.62 7.26
N ARG A 154 -6.82 -12.05 6.00
CA ARG A 154 -5.98 -13.15 5.52
C ARG A 154 -4.49 -12.89 5.74
N ALA A 155 -4.02 -11.67 5.50
CA ALA A 155 -2.64 -11.29 5.77
C ALA A 155 -2.32 -11.31 7.27
N LEU A 156 -3.23 -10.81 8.12
CA LEU A 156 -3.08 -10.81 9.57
C LEU A 156 -3.03 -12.22 10.18
N MET A 157 -3.66 -13.22 9.54
CA MET A 157 -3.58 -14.62 9.98
C MET A 157 -2.14 -15.17 9.97
N ALA A 158 -1.24 -14.60 9.16
CA ALA A 158 0.19 -14.95 9.18
C ALA A 158 0.94 -14.37 10.39
N GLY A 159 0.36 -13.44 11.13
CA GLY A 159 0.97 -12.75 12.26
C GLY A 159 2.13 -11.85 11.83
N PRO A 160 1.90 -10.86 10.95
CA PRO A 160 2.95 -10.02 10.41
C PRO A 160 3.59 -9.15 11.50
N ARG A 161 4.88 -8.88 11.33
CA ARG A 161 5.62 -7.82 12.02
C ARG A 161 5.71 -6.56 11.15
N LEU A 162 5.73 -6.77 9.82
CA LEU A 162 5.62 -5.73 8.81
C LEU A 162 4.51 -6.10 7.83
N LEU A 163 3.52 -5.22 7.71
CA LEU A 163 2.42 -5.35 6.75
C LEU A 163 2.67 -4.40 5.57
N LEU A 164 2.71 -4.96 4.37
CA LEU A 164 2.83 -4.21 3.13
C LEU A 164 1.43 -4.09 2.51
N LEU A 165 0.93 -2.87 2.36
CA LEU A 165 -0.40 -2.59 1.81
C LEU A 165 -0.26 -1.89 0.46
N ASP A 166 -0.84 -2.50 -0.59
CA ASP A 166 -0.82 -1.97 -1.96
C ASP A 166 -2.19 -1.40 -2.31
N GLU A 167 -2.31 -0.08 -2.25
CA GLU A 167 -3.51 0.71 -2.55
C GLU A 167 -4.80 0.16 -1.89
N PRO A 168 -4.80 0.00 -0.55
CA PRO A 168 -5.93 -0.66 0.14
C PRO A 168 -7.25 0.11 0.06
N SER A 169 -7.22 1.41 -0.24
CA SER A 169 -8.42 2.24 -0.38
C SER A 169 -8.97 2.31 -1.81
N LEU A 170 -8.23 1.79 -2.81
CA LEU A 170 -8.56 1.93 -4.22
C LEU A 170 -9.94 1.32 -4.58
N GLY A 171 -10.77 2.11 -5.26
CA GLY A 171 -12.09 1.66 -5.72
C GLY A 171 -13.08 1.36 -4.60
N LEU A 172 -12.87 1.90 -3.41
CA LEU A 172 -13.81 1.84 -2.30
C LEU A 172 -14.63 3.13 -2.19
N ALA A 173 -15.87 3.00 -1.70
CA ALA A 173 -16.66 4.17 -1.31
C ALA A 173 -15.95 4.94 -0.17
N PRO A 174 -16.10 6.27 -0.07
CA PRO A 174 -15.37 7.10 0.90
C PRO A 174 -15.48 6.61 2.36
N LEU A 175 -16.65 6.19 2.78
CA LEU A 175 -16.88 5.66 4.13
C LEU A 175 -16.09 4.36 4.38
N MET A 176 -16.00 3.49 3.38
CA MET A 176 -15.22 2.25 3.47
C MET A 176 -13.72 2.51 3.46
N ALA A 177 -13.26 3.47 2.64
CA ALA A 177 -11.87 3.89 2.64
C ALA A 177 -11.45 4.47 4.01
N ALA A 178 -12.32 5.29 4.64
CA ALA A 178 -12.09 5.78 6.00
C ALA A 178 -12.01 4.63 7.01
N ARG A 179 -12.91 3.64 6.95
CA ARG A 179 -12.89 2.47 7.84
C ARG A 179 -11.62 1.63 7.65
N ILE A 180 -11.14 1.43 6.43
CA ILE A 180 -9.86 0.75 6.17
C ILE A 180 -8.70 1.55 6.77
N ALA A 181 -8.71 2.88 6.64
CA ALA A 181 -7.68 3.75 7.23
C ALA A 181 -7.64 3.63 8.76
N GLU A 182 -8.79 3.67 9.44
CA GLU A 182 -8.90 3.43 10.89
C GLU A 182 -8.34 2.05 11.27
N THR A 183 -8.70 1.02 10.51
CA THR A 183 -8.20 -0.35 10.76
C THR A 183 -6.68 -0.45 10.60
N VAL A 184 -6.09 0.27 9.66
CA VAL A 184 -4.61 0.33 9.52
C VAL A 184 -3.97 0.92 10.77
N GLN A 185 -4.57 1.98 11.36
CA GLN A 185 -4.10 2.55 12.62
C GLN A 185 -4.23 1.56 13.78
N GLU A 186 -5.36 0.84 13.89
CA GLU A 186 -5.58 -0.18 14.91
C GLU A 186 -4.57 -1.35 14.81
N ILE A 187 -4.25 -1.78 13.58
CA ILE A 187 -3.21 -2.79 13.30
C ILE A 187 -1.84 -2.27 13.76
N ASN A 188 -1.49 -1.03 13.40
CA ASN A 188 -0.23 -0.43 13.79
C ASN A 188 -0.13 -0.24 15.31
N ALA A 189 -1.17 0.26 15.96
CA ALA A 189 -1.23 0.44 17.42
C ALA A 189 -1.05 -0.89 18.19
N SER A 190 -1.36 -2.03 17.55
CA SER A 190 -1.09 -3.37 18.11
C SER A 190 0.35 -3.85 17.92
N GLY A 191 1.26 -3.01 17.41
CA GLY A 191 2.70 -3.28 17.26
C GLY A 191 3.12 -3.82 15.90
N THR A 192 2.26 -3.79 14.88
CA THR A 192 2.63 -4.16 13.50
C THR A 192 3.10 -2.92 12.74
N SER A 193 4.34 -2.92 12.25
CA SER A 193 4.82 -1.87 11.33
C SER A 193 4.07 -1.95 10.00
N VAL A 194 3.85 -0.82 9.35
CA VAL A 194 3.10 -0.77 8.08
C VAL A 194 3.88 0.02 7.04
N MET A 195 4.04 -0.56 5.85
CA MET A 195 4.42 0.16 4.64
C MET A 195 3.16 0.30 3.77
N LEU A 196 2.63 1.51 3.70
CA LEU A 196 1.41 1.85 3.00
C LEU A 196 1.73 2.49 1.66
N VAL A 197 1.42 1.80 0.59
CA VAL A 197 1.45 2.35 -0.77
C VAL A 197 0.06 2.86 -1.11
N GLU A 198 -0.04 4.13 -1.50
CA GLU A 198 -1.32 4.77 -1.82
C GLU A 198 -1.16 5.80 -2.95
N GLN A 199 -2.22 5.95 -3.73
CA GLN A 199 -2.38 7.05 -4.66
C GLN A 199 -3.06 8.24 -3.98
N ASN A 200 -3.95 7.98 -3.01
CA ASN A 200 -4.64 9.01 -2.25
C ASN A 200 -3.72 9.58 -1.16
N ALA A 201 -3.02 10.68 -1.49
CA ALA A 201 -2.08 11.33 -0.59
C ALA A 201 -2.74 11.81 0.72
N ALA A 202 -4.01 12.26 0.69
CA ALA A 202 -4.69 12.72 1.89
C ALA A 202 -4.90 11.60 2.92
N ILE A 203 -5.23 10.40 2.48
CA ILE A 203 -5.35 9.22 3.36
C ILE A 203 -3.98 8.82 3.88
N ALA A 204 -2.99 8.69 2.98
CA ALA A 204 -1.66 8.21 3.33
C ALA A 204 -0.92 9.12 4.30
N LEU A 205 -0.88 10.45 4.03
CA LEU A 205 -0.20 11.42 4.89
C LEU A 205 -0.85 11.57 6.26
N ARG A 206 -2.18 11.37 6.36
CA ARG A 206 -2.89 11.36 7.65
C ARG A 206 -2.52 10.15 8.53
N LEU A 207 -2.16 9.01 7.94
CA LEU A 207 -1.87 7.77 8.65
C LEU A 207 -0.40 7.64 9.01
N ALA A 208 0.48 8.12 8.16
CA ALA A 208 1.91 7.87 8.24
C ALA A 208 2.64 8.87 9.16
N SER A 209 3.73 8.42 9.76
CA SER A 209 4.71 9.29 10.43
C SER A 209 5.74 9.84 9.45
N THR A 210 6.09 9.05 8.43
CA THR A 210 7.06 9.42 7.39
C THR A 210 6.49 9.02 6.03
N ALA A 211 6.75 9.83 5.00
CA ALA A 211 6.33 9.50 3.65
C ALA A 211 7.45 9.71 2.62
N TYR A 212 7.38 8.93 1.57
CA TYR A 212 8.21 8.99 0.37
C TYR A 212 7.30 9.22 -0.83
N VAL A 213 7.64 10.17 -1.66
CA VAL A 213 6.93 10.44 -2.92
C VAL A 213 7.76 9.86 -4.06
N LEU A 214 7.22 8.85 -4.74
CA LEU A 214 7.83 8.26 -5.93
C LEU A 214 7.32 8.96 -7.18
N ASP A 215 8.25 9.35 -8.05
CA ASP A 215 7.96 9.85 -9.39
C ASP A 215 8.89 9.17 -10.41
N VAL A 216 8.31 8.58 -11.44
CA VAL A 216 9.02 7.88 -12.53
C VAL A 216 10.14 6.93 -12.05
N GLY A 217 9.88 6.21 -10.97
CA GLY A 217 10.80 5.20 -10.42
C GLY A 217 11.91 5.75 -9.53
N GLU A 218 11.85 7.01 -9.12
CA GLU A 218 12.80 7.67 -8.22
C GLU A 218 12.08 8.25 -7.00
N VAL A 219 12.79 8.46 -5.89
CA VAL A 219 12.27 9.22 -4.74
C VAL A 219 12.41 10.71 -5.03
N ALA A 220 11.30 11.36 -5.33
CA ALA A 220 11.28 12.81 -5.59
C ALA A 220 11.32 13.62 -4.29
N LEU A 221 10.58 13.20 -3.27
CA LEU A 221 10.50 13.84 -1.95
C LEU A 221 10.42 12.78 -0.86
N HIS A 222 10.95 13.07 0.32
CA HIS A 222 10.76 12.27 1.52
C HIS A 222 10.89 13.13 2.78
N GLY A 223 10.20 12.75 3.84
CA GLY A 223 10.25 13.46 5.12
C GLY A 223 9.10 13.09 6.05
N PRO A 224 8.96 13.81 7.17
CA PRO A 224 7.81 13.72 8.05
C PRO A 224 6.51 13.97 7.26
N ALA A 225 5.48 13.16 7.54
CA ALA A 225 4.24 13.18 6.75
C ALA A 225 3.48 14.51 6.90
N ASP A 226 3.54 15.14 8.07
CA ASP A 226 2.96 16.44 8.37
C ASP A 226 3.62 17.57 7.59
N GLU A 227 4.95 17.56 7.48
CA GLU A 227 5.71 18.52 6.66
C GLU A 227 5.37 18.37 5.17
N LEU A 228 5.30 17.13 4.68
CA LEU A 228 4.91 16.87 3.30
C LEU A 228 3.45 17.25 3.01
N ALA A 229 2.54 17.07 3.97
CA ALA A 229 1.15 17.52 3.83
C ALA A 229 1.00 19.04 3.77
N ALA A 230 1.92 19.77 4.40
CA ALA A 230 1.98 21.24 4.37
C ALA A 230 2.69 21.79 3.11
N SER A 231 3.46 20.96 2.39
CA SER A 231 4.21 21.36 1.20
C SER A 231 3.29 21.74 0.04
N ASP A 232 3.50 22.92 -0.54
CA ASP A 232 2.74 23.40 -1.71
C ASP A 232 2.93 22.50 -2.94
N GLU A 233 4.10 21.89 -3.10
CA GLU A 233 4.36 20.96 -4.19
C GLU A 233 3.52 19.68 -4.06
N VAL A 234 3.45 19.09 -2.86
CA VAL A 234 2.65 17.89 -2.59
C VAL A 234 1.16 18.23 -2.69
N ARG A 235 0.75 19.38 -2.18
CA ARG A 235 -0.65 19.84 -2.25
C ARG A 235 -1.12 20.00 -3.69
N ARG A 236 -0.34 20.65 -4.55
CA ARG A 236 -0.69 20.84 -5.97
C ARG A 236 -0.68 19.54 -6.76
N ARG A 237 0.35 18.69 -6.60
CA ARG A 237 0.51 17.48 -7.40
C ARG A 237 -0.35 16.30 -6.94
N TYR A 238 -0.58 16.15 -5.63
CA TYR A 238 -1.14 14.92 -5.06
C TYR A 238 -2.39 15.11 -4.21
N LEU A 239 -2.67 16.33 -3.68
CA LEU A 239 -3.86 16.60 -2.87
C LEU A 239 -4.99 17.27 -3.69
N GLY A 240 -4.75 17.60 -4.96
CA GLY A 240 -5.77 18.18 -5.83
C GLY A 240 -6.21 19.59 -5.42
N VAL A 241 -5.42 20.27 -4.58
CA VAL A 241 -5.67 21.67 -4.22
C VAL A 241 -5.27 22.52 -5.45
N VAL A 242 -6.27 22.92 -6.22
CA VAL A 242 -6.10 23.92 -7.27
C VAL A 242 -5.95 25.26 -6.56
N ASP A 243 -4.82 25.97 -6.77
CA ASP A 243 -4.72 27.36 -6.35
C ASP A 243 -5.88 28.12 -6.97
N GLU A 244 -6.78 28.66 -6.14
CA GLU A 244 -7.91 29.49 -6.63
C GLU A 244 -7.43 30.66 -7.48
N GLU A 245 -6.23 31.21 -7.22
CA GLU A 245 -5.56 32.22 -8.04
C GLU A 245 -5.18 31.68 -9.42
N ALA A 246 -4.58 30.49 -9.52
CA ALA A 246 -4.21 29.88 -10.81
C ALA A 246 -5.45 29.46 -11.61
N ALA A 247 -6.54 29.05 -10.95
CA ALA A 247 -7.81 28.74 -11.59
C ALA A 247 -8.50 30.02 -12.09
N ALA A 248 -8.41 31.14 -11.35
CA ALA A 248 -8.93 32.43 -11.77
C ALA A 248 -8.16 32.96 -13.00
N ASP A 249 -6.84 32.85 -13.02
CA ASP A 249 -5.99 33.27 -14.16
C ASP A 249 -6.25 32.38 -15.39
N ALA A 250 -6.45 31.09 -15.23
CA ALA A 250 -6.78 30.19 -16.34
C ALA A 250 -8.18 30.49 -16.93
N VAL A 251 -9.15 30.87 -16.11
CA VAL A 251 -10.49 31.31 -16.55
C VAL A 251 -10.41 32.64 -17.30
N VAL A 252 -9.60 33.61 -16.82
CA VAL A 252 -9.37 34.89 -17.47
C VAL A 252 -8.65 34.67 -18.81
N ALA A 253 -7.60 33.84 -18.85
CA ALA A 253 -6.89 33.50 -20.09
C ALA A 253 -7.76 32.75 -21.11
N SER A 254 -8.71 31.90 -20.66
CA SER A 254 -9.64 31.22 -21.56
C SER A 254 -10.73 32.13 -22.12
N ARG A 255 -11.16 33.14 -21.35
CA ARG A 255 -12.09 34.18 -21.86
C ARG A 255 -11.46 35.07 -22.93
N ASN A 256 -10.20 35.38 -22.81
CA ASN A 256 -9.48 36.20 -23.79
C ASN A 256 -9.17 35.46 -25.12
N ARG A 257 -9.25 34.14 -25.16
CA ARG A 257 -9.07 33.32 -26.39
C ARG A 257 -10.35 33.08 -27.18
N ARG A 258 -11.52 33.50 -26.72
CA ARG A 258 -12.81 33.33 -27.42
C ARG A 258 -13.22 34.62 -28.16
N THR A 259 -12.34 35.19 -28.95
CA THR A 259 -12.74 36.05 -30.07
C THR A 259 -12.68 35.20 -31.34
N LEU A 260 -13.80 34.56 -31.64
CA LEU A 260 -14.01 33.94 -32.95
C LEU A 260 -13.98 35.06 -34.01
N SER A 261 -13.01 34.98 -34.92
CA SER A 261 -13.04 35.80 -36.17
C SER A 261 -14.31 35.43 -36.92
N ARG A 262 -15.19 36.40 -37.13
CA ARG A 262 -16.34 36.28 -38.07
C ARG A 262 -15.78 35.96 -39.45
N TRP A 263 -16.22 34.89 -40.04
CA TRP A 263 -16.10 34.69 -41.46
C TRP A 263 -17.06 35.65 -42.14
N SER A 264 -16.53 36.61 -42.89
CA SER A 264 -17.28 37.40 -43.86
C SER A 264 -17.30 36.62 -45.20
N ALA A 265 -18.50 36.52 -45.76
CA ALA A 265 -18.78 35.87 -47.03
C ALA A 265 -18.12 36.60 -48.21
#